data_d5eee3a25aaa30e705cbf886feb36a39
#
_entry.id   d5eee3a25aaa30e705cbf886feb36a39
#
_cell.length_a   1.000
_cell.length_b   1.000
_cell.length_c   1.000
_cell.angle_alpha   90.00
_cell.angle_beta   90.00
_cell.angle_gamma   90.00
#
_symmetry.space_group_name_H-M   'P 1'
#
loop_
_entity.id
_entity.type
_entity.pdbx_description
1 polymer ?
#
loop_
_entity_poly.entity_id
_entity_poly.type
_entity_poly.pdbx_seq_one_letter_code
_entity_poly.pdbx_strand_id
1 'polypeptide(L)'
;MIKGHSVLRESALNEAAANGHLEAVKKLARRQPALVTTRTTTTAAENGHLHVCKWLHGKKFDGKFALWTTAAMDKAATNGHLEMVKWLHQNRFQESWKACTREAMDGAARNGYLQVLQWLHKHRHEGCTVRAMDGAAANGHLKIVQWLHENRSEGCSQDAVNFAAANNQLQTLRWLHFHRREGCGTIAMDEAAGHGHLQVVRWLHTQRKEGCTSNAMDNAAANGHLEVVKWLQKHREEGCTFQAMDRAAAGGHLETIKWLQTNRFEGCTTAAMDNAAANGWLQTVRWLHEHRIEGCTTSAMDEAAGGGHFEVMLFLFANRNEGCTWRAAENATRARNLEIVLWLHSHYPDQFDRNRVIAAADRDDFYTMEWLHSLA
;
A
#
# COMPACT_ATOMS: atom_id res chain seq x y z
N MET A 1 17.91 31.35 -2.47
CA MET A 1 18.51 30.73 -1.26
C MET A 1 17.70 30.92 0.03
N ILE A 2 16.95 31.99 0.25
CA ILE A 2 16.22 32.26 1.53
C ILE A 2 15.01 31.33 1.77
N LYS A 3 14.29 30.89 0.72
CA LYS A 3 13.12 30.01 0.86
C LYS A 3 13.47 28.57 1.32
N GLY A 4 14.61 28.02 0.91
CA GLY A 4 15.04 26.67 1.28
C GLY A 4 15.37 26.50 2.77
N HIS A 5 16.00 27.51 3.38
CA HIS A 5 16.33 27.48 4.81
C HIS A 5 15.11 27.62 5.73
N SER A 6 14.05 28.32 5.28
CA SER A 6 12.80 28.46 6.04
C SER A 6 12.04 27.14 6.09
N VAL A 7 11.95 26.41 4.98
CA VAL A 7 11.28 25.10 4.88
C VAL A 7 11.96 24.04 5.75
N LEU A 8 13.30 23.99 5.73
CA LEU A 8 14.07 23.05 6.57
C LEU A 8 13.89 23.31 8.07
N ARG A 9 13.75 24.58 8.48
CA ARG A 9 13.54 24.95 9.89
C ARG A 9 12.11 24.72 10.37
N GLU A 10 11.12 24.93 9.53
CA GLU A 10 9.72 24.56 9.82
C GLU A 10 9.59 23.03 9.94
N SER A 11 10.24 22.28 9.08
CA SER A 11 10.31 20.81 9.17
C SER A 11 10.90 20.36 10.50
N ALA A 12 12.02 20.97 10.94
CA ALA A 12 12.67 20.63 12.21
C ALA A 12 11.79 20.93 13.45
N LEU A 13 11.02 22.04 13.43
CA LEU A 13 10.09 22.36 14.52
C LEU A 13 8.93 21.36 14.57
N ASN A 14 8.35 21.02 13.41
CA ASN A 14 7.25 20.06 13.32
C ASN A 14 7.72 18.66 13.72
N GLU A 15 8.93 18.26 13.35
CA GLU A 15 9.54 16.99 13.74
C GLU A 15 9.82 16.93 15.25
N ALA A 16 10.36 18.02 15.83
CA ALA A 16 10.53 18.12 17.28
C ALA A 16 9.20 18.03 18.03
N ALA A 17 8.13 18.63 17.47
CA ALA A 17 6.78 18.55 18.04
C ALA A 17 6.18 17.14 17.88
N ALA A 18 6.39 16.49 16.74
CA ALA A 18 5.96 15.12 16.44
C ALA A 18 6.63 14.08 17.37
N ASN A 19 7.88 14.33 17.76
CA ASN A 19 8.66 13.45 18.65
C ASN A 19 8.58 13.85 20.15
N GLY A 20 7.80 14.88 20.48
CA GLY A 20 7.61 15.30 21.86
C GLY A 20 8.83 15.99 22.51
N HIS A 21 9.78 16.46 21.73
CA HIS A 21 10.99 17.12 22.25
C HIS A 21 10.73 18.55 22.69
N LEU A 22 10.09 18.72 23.85
CA LEU A 22 9.63 20.02 24.37
C LEU A 22 10.70 21.09 24.39
N GLU A 23 11.91 20.78 24.85
CA GLU A 23 13.00 21.78 24.92
C GLU A 23 13.47 22.22 23.53
N ALA A 24 13.49 21.31 22.56
CA ALA A 24 13.76 21.65 21.17
C ALA A 24 12.67 22.55 20.58
N VAL A 25 11.39 22.19 20.83
CA VAL A 25 10.24 23.02 20.43
C VAL A 25 10.32 24.41 21.05
N LYS A 26 10.62 24.52 22.35
CA LYS A 26 10.80 25.82 23.04
C LYS A 26 11.91 26.65 22.43
N LYS A 27 13.06 26.05 22.14
CA LYS A 27 14.24 26.73 21.57
C LYS A 27 13.95 27.23 20.16
N LEU A 28 13.35 26.38 19.30
CA LEU A 28 13.03 26.76 17.93
C LEU A 28 11.94 27.80 17.84
N ALA A 29 10.83 27.64 18.59
CA ALA A 29 9.72 28.56 18.63
C ALA A 29 10.10 29.96 19.19
N ARG A 30 11.02 30.03 20.16
CA ARG A 30 11.55 31.32 20.66
C ARG A 30 12.42 32.05 19.62
N ARG A 31 13.20 31.29 18.84
CA ARG A 31 14.06 31.87 17.82
C ARG A 31 13.29 32.36 16.60
N GLN A 32 12.24 31.64 16.21
CA GLN A 32 11.43 31.94 15.03
C GLN A 32 9.95 31.63 15.31
N PRO A 33 9.23 32.53 16.02
CA PRO A 33 7.83 32.33 16.40
C PRO A 33 6.90 32.09 15.23
N ALA A 34 7.17 32.69 14.06
CA ALA A 34 6.38 32.56 12.84
C ALA A 34 6.34 31.12 12.29
N LEU A 35 7.26 30.23 12.71
CA LEU A 35 7.28 28.81 12.29
C LEU A 35 6.25 27.94 13.05
N VAL A 36 5.67 28.46 14.14
CA VAL A 36 4.61 27.75 14.88
C VAL A 36 3.31 27.83 14.09
N THR A 37 2.97 26.76 13.40
CA THR A 37 1.80 26.67 12.53
C THR A 37 0.77 25.67 13.07
N THR A 38 -0.37 25.56 12.40
CA THR A 38 -1.37 24.49 12.69
C THR A 38 -0.78 23.11 12.55
N ARG A 39 0.23 22.92 11.71
CA ARG A 39 0.94 21.65 11.56
C ARG A 39 1.69 21.27 12.84
N THR A 40 2.36 22.22 13.48
CA THR A 40 3.09 22.01 14.75
C THR A 40 2.16 21.51 15.86
N THR A 41 0.98 22.14 16.01
CA THR A 41 0.00 21.73 17.02
C THR A 41 -0.65 20.40 16.69
N THR A 42 -0.95 20.18 15.39
CA THR A 42 -1.59 18.93 14.94
C THR A 42 -0.67 17.74 15.10
N THR A 43 0.61 17.84 14.69
CA THR A 43 1.57 16.72 14.82
C THR A 43 1.86 16.37 16.28
N ALA A 44 1.95 17.37 17.17
CA ALA A 44 2.08 17.12 18.60
C ALA A 44 0.85 16.38 19.18
N ALA A 45 -0.35 16.78 18.74
CA ALA A 45 -1.60 16.13 19.17
C ALA A 45 -1.75 14.72 18.57
N GLU A 46 -1.43 14.54 17.30
CA GLU A 46 -1.45 13.27 16.57
C GLU A 46 -0.60 12.19 17.25
N ASN A 47 0.54 12.59 17.82
CA ASN A 47 1.47 11.69 18.51
C ASN A 47 1.29 11.69 20.06
N GLY A 48 0.24 12.33 20.57
CA GLY A 48 -0.11 12.28 21.98
C GLY A 48 0.79 13.10 22.92
N HIS A 49 1.59 14.02 22.42
CA HIS A 49 2.54 14.81 23.22
C HIS A 49 1.86 15.95 23.97
N LEU A 50 1.04 15.58 24.97
CA LEU A 50 0.21 16.51 25.76
C LEU A 50 1.03 17.65 26.39
N HIS A 51 2.24 17.39 26.86
CA HIS A 51 3.11 18.41 27.48
C HIS A 51 3.57 19.47 26.45
N VAL A 52 3.80 19.09 25.20
CA VAL A 52 4.10 20.02 24.10
C VAL A 52 2.85 20.86 23.78
N CYS A 53 1.69 20.19 23.65
CA CYS A 53 0.42 20.87 23.39
C CYS A 53 0.05 21.86 24.49
N LYS A 54 0.21 21.48 25.76
CA LYS A 54 -0.02 22.38 26.92
C LYS A 54 0.90 23.61 26.89
N TRP A 55 2.18 23.41 26.51
CA TRP A 55 3.11 24.53 26.39
C TRP A 55 2.75 25.46 25.22
N LEU A 56 2.40 24.92 24.04
CA LEU A 56 1.99 25.72 22.89
C LEU A 56 0.69 26.51 23.16
N HIS A 57 -0.25 25.91 23.87
CA HIS A 57 -1.56 26.47 24.14
C HIS A 57 -1.51 27.86 24.83
N GLY A 58 -0.72 28.01 25.86
CA GLY A 58 -0.67 29.26 26.66
C GLY A 58 0.24 30.35 26.08
N LYS A 59 0.78 30.18 24.89
CA LYS A 59 1.80 31.10 24.35
C LYS A 59 1.32 31.86 23.13
N LYS A 60 1.76 33.11 23.03
CA LYS A 60 1.66 33.91 21.81
C LYS A 60 2.96 33.79 21.03
N PHE A 61 2.81 33.56 19.74
CA PHE A 61 3.89 33.48 18.76
C PHE A 61 3.65 34.60 17.74
N ASP A 62 4.59 35.54 17.63
CA ASP A 62 4.46 36.70 16.76
C ASP A 62 3.14 37.49 17.00
N GLY A 63 2.79 37.67 18.29
CA GLY A 63 1.56 38.35 18.70
C GLY A 63 0.27 37.54 18.61
N LYS A 64 0.31 36.32 18.01
CA LYS A 64 -0.84 35.43 17.82
C LYS A 64 -0.73 34.19 18.69
N PHE A 65 -1.86 33.67 19.16
CA PHE A 65 -1.90 32.36 19.81
C PHE A 65 -1.65 31.24 18.81
N ALA A 66 -1.08 30.13 19.30
CA ALA A 66 -0.95 28.91 18.49
C ALA A 66 -2.31 28.49 17.92
N LEU A 67 -2.35 28.24 16.62
CA LEU A 67 -3.57 27.88 15.91
C LEU A 67 -3.89 26.40 16.09
N TRP A 68 -5.15 26.13 16.42
CA TRP A 68 -5.70 24.79 16.54
C TRP A 68 -6.77 24.57 15.48
N THR A 69 -6.81 23.37 14.91
CA THR A 69 -7.83 22.96 13.94
C THR A 69 -8.51 21.67 14.40
N THR A 70 -9.63 21.32 13.79
CA THR A 70 -10.32 20.04 14.06
C THR A 70 -9.38 18.86 13.86
N ALA A 71 -8.41 18.96 12.95
CA ALA A 71 -7.42 17.93 12.68
C ALA A 71 -6.62 17.50 13.92
N ALA A 72 -6.39 18.40 14.90
CA ALA A 72 -5.68 18.05 16.11
C ALA A 72 -6.45 17.01 16.95
N MET A 73 -7.78 17.18 17.10
CA MET A 73 -8.60 16.21 17.83
C MET A 73 -8.91 14.98 16.97
N ASP A 74 -9.16 15.14 15.67
CA ASP A 74 -9.41 14.03 14.74
C ASP A 74 -8.22 13.07 14.73
N LYS A 75 -7.00 13.59 14.61
CA LYS A 75 -5.76 12.81 14.60
C LYS A 75 -5.43 12.19 15.96
N ALA A 76 -5.61 12.96 17.06
CA ALA A 76 -5.43 12.43 18.40
C ALA A 76 -6.41 11.28 18.68
N ALA A 77 -7.66 11.40 18.25
CA ALA A 77 -8.67 10.34 18.38
C ALA A 77 -8.34 9.12 17.51
N THR A 78 -7.94 9.34 16.24
CA THR A 78 -7.52 8.29 15.31
C THR A 78 -6.36 7.46 15.86
N ASN A 79 -5.46 8.07 16.62
CA ASN A 79 -4.29 7.41 17.22
C ASN A 79 -4.50 7.00 18.70
N GLY A 80 -5.73 7.11 19.22
CA GLY A 80 -6.09 6.57 20.53
C GLY A 80 -5.67 7.40 21.74
N HIS A 81 -5.27 8.65 21.55
CA HIS A 81 -4.76 9.51 22.62
C HIS A 81 -5.89 10.14 23.45
N LEU A 82 -6.59 9.33 24.25
CA LEU A 82 -7.78 9.74 25.00
C LEU A 82 -7.54 10.99 25.87
N GLU A 83 -6.43 11.06 26.60
CA GLU A 83 -6.12 12.21 27.46
C GLU A 83 -5.88 13.48 26.64
N MET A 84 -5.30 13.36 25.46
CA MET A 84 -5.18 14.47 24.50
C MET A 84 -6.56 14.94 24.02
N VAL A 85 -7.42 14.01 23.63
CA VAL A 85 -8.80 14.30 23.19
C VAL A 85 -9.59 15.01 24.30
N LYS A 86 -9.51 14.54 25.54
CA LYS A 86 -10.12 15.17 26.70
C LYS A 86 -9.59 16.59 26.91
N TRP A 87 -8.28 16.74 26.85
CA TRP A 87 -7.65 18.05 27.05
C TRP A 87 -8.04 19.05 25.95
N LEU A 88 -8.02 18.64 24.67
CA LEU A 88 -8.45 19.48 23.54
C LEU A 88 -9.93 19.88 23.69
N HIS A 89 -10.79 18.98 24.16
CA HIS A 89 -12.19 19.30 24.45
C HIS A 89 -12.36 20.36 25.51
N GLN A 90 -11.61 20.29 26.62
CA GLN A 90 -11.70 21.21 27.74
C GLN A 90 -11.12 22.60 27.45
N ASN A 91 -10.09 22.66 26.59
CA ASN A 91 -9.32 23.88 26.30
C ASN A 91 -9.68 24.50 24.92
N ARG A 92 -10.97 24.56 24.58
CA ARG A 92 -11.49 25.20 23.37
C ARG A 92 -11.28 26.70 23.42
N PHE A 93 -10.70 27.28 22.37
CA PHE A 93 -10.29 28.69 22.33
C PHE A 93 -11.37 29.68 21.91
N GLN A 94 -12.44 29.22 21.26
CA GLN A 94 -13.56 30.07 20.79
C GLN A 94 -14.85 29.27 20.83
N GLU A 95 -15.96 29.89 21.16
CA GLU A 95 -17.29 29.27 21.21
C GLU A 95 -17.74 28.70 19.85
N SER A 96 -17.25 29.26 18.73
CA SER A 96 -17.56 28.86 17.37
C SER A 96 -16.66 27.73 16.83
N TRP A 97 -15.64 27.27 17.58
CA TRP A 97 -14.71 26.29 17.08
C TRP A 97 -15.28 24.87 17.16
N LYS A 98 -15.45 24.25 15.99
CA LYS A 98 -15.70 22.80 15.92
C LYS A 98 -14.45 22.07 16.37
N ALA A 99 -14.50 21.39 17.52
CA ALA A 99 -13.33 20.75 18.10
C ALA A 99 -12.84 19.55 17.30
N CYS A 100 -13.74 18.83 16.60
CA CYS A 100 -13.44 17.70 15.77
C CYS A 100 -14.45 17.59 14.60
N THR A 101 -14.19 16.66 13.72
CA THR A 101 -15.12 16.22 12.68
C THR A 101 -15.59 14.78 12.97
N ARG A 102 -16.39 14.21 12.08
CA ARG A 102 -16.78 12.79 12.15
C ARG A 102 -15.57 11.86 12.05
N GLU A 103 -14.46 12.31 11.44
CA GLU A 103 -13.22 11.54 11.31
C GLU A 103 -12.63 11.14 12.68
N ALA A 104 -12.88 11.92 13.74
CA ALA A 104 -12.46 11.54 15.12
C ALA A 104 -13.06 10.19 15.54
N MET A 105 -14.38 10.00 15.34
CA MET A 105 -15.03 8.73 15.65
C MET A 105 -14.73 7.65 14.61
N ASP A 106 -14.73 7.98 13.32
CA ASP A 106 -14.43 7.05 12.24
C ASP A 106 -13.00 6.51 12.37
N GLY A 107 -12.03 7.37 12.63
CA GLY A 107 -10.63 7.01 12.84
C GLY A 107 -10.40 6.18 14.11
N ALA A 108 -11.01 6.59 15.24
CA ALA A 108 -10.94 5.84 16.49
C ALA A 108 -11.53 4.42 16.34
N ALA A 109 -12.65 4.30 15.64
CA ALA A 109 -13.29 3.01 15.37
C ALA A 109 -12.43 2.12 14.48
N ARG A 110 -11.91 2.68 13.38
CA ARG A 110 -11.01 1.98 12.43
C ARG A 110 -9.79 1.39 13.11
N ASN A 111 -9.21 2.11 14.06
CA ASN A 111 -7.97 1.73 14.73
C ASN A 111 -8.14 1.02 16.07
N GLY A 112 -9.38 0.69 16.47
CA GLY A 112 -9.61 -0.16 17.64
C GLY A 112 -9.72 0.57 18.97
N TYR A 113 -9.85 1.90 18.99
CA TYR A 113 -9.83 2.69 20.21
C TYR A 113 -11.23 2.89 20.80
N LEU A 114 -11.81 1.81 21.33
CA LEU A 114 -13.16 1.80 21.90
C LEU A 114 -13.39 2.87 22.98
N GLN A 115 -12.42 3.07 23.86
CA GLN A 115 -12.54 4.07 24.94
C GLN A 115 -12.63 5.51 24.38
N VAL A 116 -11.86 5.83 23.34
CA VAL A 116 -11.92 7.13 22.66
C VAL A 116 -13.27 7.28 21.97
N LEU A 117 -13.72 6.25 21.27
CA LEU A 117 -15.02 6.21 20.59
C LEU A 117 -16.18 6.46 21.55
N GLN A 118 -16.21 5.74 22.67
CA GLN A 118 -17.22 5.90 23.72
C GLN A 118 -17.19 7.29 24.35
N TRP A 119 -15.99 7.81 24.59
CA TRP A 119 -15.85 9.15 25.13
C TRP A 119 -16.36 10.22 24.17
N LEU A 120 -16.01 10.14 22.88
CA LEU A 120 -16.50 11.04 21.83
C LEU A 120 -18.02 10.97 21.71
N HIS A 121 -18.61 9.78 21.68
CA HIS A 121 -20.06 9.59 21.64
C HIS A 121 -20.76 10.32 22.79
N LYS A 122 -20.21 10.25 24.01
CA LYS A 122 -20.80 10.86 25.20
C LYS A 122 -20.66 12.38 25.23
N HIS A 123 -19.57 12.94 24.69
CA HIS A 123 -19.20 14.36 24.93
C HIS A 123 -19.20 15.20 23.64
N ARG A 124 -19.45 14.58 22.47
CA ARG A 124 -19.47 15.25 21.17
C ARG A 124 -20.73 14.93 20.41
N HIS A 125 -21.14 15.83 19.51
CA HIS A 125 -22.38 15.72 18.74
C HIS A 125 -22.14 15.48 17.25
N GLU A 126 -20.89 15.51 16.77
CA GLU A 126 -20.54 15.35 15.36
C GLU A 126 -20.90 13.95 14.84
N GLY A 127 -20.87 12.93 15.71
CA GLY A 127 -21.16 11.55 15.37
C GLY A 127 -20.06 10.89 14.53
N CYS A 128 -20.46 9.85 13.83
CA CYS A 128 -19.60 9.12 12.90
C CYS A 128 -20.27 9.00 11.51
N THR A 129 -19.63 8.29 10.61
CA THR A 129 -20.20 7.86 9.33
C THR A 129 -20.22 6.32 9.27
N VAL A 130 -20.74 5.76 8.19
CA VAL A 130 -20.64 4.31 7.91
C VAL A 130 -19.20 3.82 7.97
N ARG A 131 -18.21 4.69 7.69
CA ARG A 131 -16.78 4.37 7.73
C ARG A 131 -16.29 3.92 9.10
N ALA A 132 -16.96 4.31 10.19
CA ALA A 132 -16.64 3.84 11.54
C ALA A 132 -16.79 2.32 11.64
N MET A 133 -17.96 1.81 11.20
CA MET A 133 -18.23 0.37 11.26
C MET A 133 -17.48 -0.39 10.15
N ASP A 134 -17.40 0.16 8.94
CA ASP A 134 -16.66 -0.43 7.82
C ASP A 134 -15.16 -0.58 8.18
N GLY A 135 -14.54 0.48 8.72
CA GLY A 135 -13.14 0.46 9.14
C GLY A 135 -12.88 -0.46 10.33
N ALA A 136 -13.77 -0.47 11.32
CA ALA A 136 -13.67 -1.38 12.45
C ALA A 136 -13.81 -2.84 12.00
N ALA A 137 -14.70 -3.12 11.07
CA ALA A 137 -14.89 -4.44 10.50
C ALA A 137 -13.67 -4.91 9.69
N ALA A 138 -13.13 -4.03 8.85
CA ALA A 138 -11.93 -4.27 8.05
C ALA A 138 -10.74 -4.70 8.91
N ASN A 139 -10.60 -4.13 10.11
CA ASN A 139 -9.49 -4.39 11.02
C ASN A 139 -9.82 -5.37 12.17
N GLY A 140 -11.00 -6.01 12.09
CA GLY A 140 -11.39 -7.06 13.03
C GLY A 140 -11.76 -6.59 14.44
N HIS A 141 -12.08 -5.32 14.61
CA HIS A 141 -12.45 -4.75 15.90
C HIS A 141 -13.91 -5.08 16.27
N LEU A 142 -14.22 -6.37 16.40
CA LEU A 142 -15.57 -6.88 16.63
C LEU A 142 -16.31 -6.17 17.76
N LYS A 143 -15.64 -5.90 18.89
CA LYS A 143 -16.25 -5.18 20.01
C LYS A 143 -16.72 -3.77 19.65
N ILE A 144 -15.99 -3.10 18.75
CA ILE A 144 -16.37 -1.76 18.25
C ILE A 144 -17.54 -1.88 17.28
N VAL A 145 -17.53 -2.87 16.38
CA VAL A 145 -18.64 -3.15 15.48
C VAL A 145 -19.94 -3.40 16.25
N GLN A 146 -19.88 -4.22 17.30
CA GLN A 146 -21.00 -4.49 18.18
C GLN A 146 -21.48 -3.23 18.89
N TRP A 147 -20.55 -2.48 19.47
CA TRP A 147 -20.87 -1.23 20.18
C TRP A 147 -21.52 -0.18 19.23
N LEU A 148 -20.97 -0.02 18.01
CA LEU A 148 -21.56 0.88 17.00
C LEU A 148 -22.95 0.45 16.60
N HIS A 149 -23.20 -0.84 16.42
CA HIS A 149 -24.52 -1.39 16.11
C HIS A 149 -25.55 -1.07 17.20
N GLU A 150 -25.16 -1.17 18.47
CA GLU A 150 -26.03 -0.94 19.62
C GLU A 150 -26.28 0.55 19.92
N ASN A 151 -25.30 1.42 19.64
CA ASN A 151 -25.30 2.82 20.09
C ASN A 151 -25.41 3.86 18.97
N ARG A 152 -25.33 3.43 17.69
CA ARG A 152 -25.36 4.34 16.53
C ARG A 152 -26.33 3.83 15.47
N SER A 153 -26.88 4.78 14.70
CA SER A 153 -27.87 4.50 13.66
C SER A 153 -27.29 4.56 12.23
N GLU A 154 -26.03 5.00 12.07
CA GLU A 154 -25.40 5.17 10.75
C GLU A 154 -25.24 3.84 10.01
N GLY A 155 -25.02 2.75 10.73
CA GLY A 155 -24.85 1.42 10.15
C GLY A 155 -23.48 1.23 9.49
N CYS A 156 -23.47 0.38 8.47
CA CYS A 156 -22.29 0.10 7.64
C CYS A 156 -22.67 0.07 6.16
N SER A 157 -21.70 0.02 5.30
CA SER A 157 -21.88 -0.29 3.88
C SER A 157 -21.54 -1.76 3.59
N GLN A 158 -21.64 -2.18 2.32
CA GLN A 158 -21.13 -3.50 1.90
C GLN A 158 -19.63 -3.66 2.13
N ASP A 159 -18.91 -2.54 2.22
CA ASP A 159 -17.45 -2.54 2.46
C ASP A 159 -17.08 -3.13 3.82
N ALA A 160 -17.97 -3.07 4.82
CA ALA A 160 -17.75 -3.76 6.09
C ALA A 160 -17.52 -5.26 5.89
N VAL A 161 -18.35 -5.89 5.07
CA VAL A 161 -18.24 -7.33 4.76
C VAL A 161 -17.11 -7.61 3.81
N ASN A 162 -16.97 -6.80 2.75
CA ASN A 162 -15.93 -6.96 1.72
C ASN A 162 -14.53 -6.88 2.34
N PHE A 163 -14.24 -5.84 3.12
CA PHE A 163 -12.93 -5.65 3.74
C PHE A 163 -12.67 -6.59 4.92
N ALA A 164 -13.70 -6.97 5.69
CA ALA A 164 -13.55 -8.01 6.70
C ALA A 164 -13.14 -9.34 6.06
N ALA A 165 -13.69 -9.67 4.89
CA ALA A 165 -13.31 -10.85 4.13
C ALA A 165 -11.89 -10.74 3.57
N ALA A 166 -11.55 -9.62 2.92
CA ALA A 166 -10.24 -9.34 2.37
C ALA A 166 -9.12 -9.43 3.42
N ASN A 167 -9.40 -9.02 4.66
CA ASN A 167 -8.43 -8.98 5.76
C ASN A 167 -8.54 -10.15 6.75
N ASN A 168 -9.17 -11.25 6.35
CA ASN A 168 -9.30 -12.49 7.15
C ASN A 168 -10.03 -12.33 8.49
N GLN A 169 -10.94 -11.37 8.61
CA GLN A 169 -11.64 -11.09 9.86
C GLN A 169 -12.90 -11.97 10.02
N LEU A 170 -12.73 -13.30 9.99
CA LEU A 170 -13.83 -14.27 9.93
C LEU A 170 -14.86 -14.11 11.06
N GLN A 171 -14.44 -13.77 12.28
CA GLN A 171 -15.37 -13.59 13.41
C GLN A 171 -16.26 -12.36 13.19
N THR A 172 -15.67 -11.27 12.75
CA THR A 172 -16.40 -10.02 12.43
C THR A 172 -17.32 -10.24 11.23
N LEU A 173 -16.83 -10.95 10.21
CA LEU A 173 -17.60 -11.32 9.03
C LEU A 173 -18.86 -12.12 9.40
N ARG A 174 -18.70 -13.16 10.26
CA ARG A 174 -19.83 -13.96 10.78
C ARG A 174 -20.83 -13.08 11.54
N TRP A 175 -20.34 -12.22 12.41
CA TRP A 175 -21.21 -11.34 13.19
C TRP A 175 -22.02 -10.41 12.28
N LEU A 176 -21.38 -9.77 11.28
CA LEU A 176 -22.03 -8.91 10.30
C LEU A 176 -23.10 -9.67 9.52
N HIS A 177 -22.84 -10.89 9.08
CA HIS A 177 -23.80 -11.73 8.37
C HIS A 177 -25.11 -11.95 9.14
N PHE A 178 -25.01 -12.18 10.46
CA PHE A 178 -26.19 -12.45 11.28
C PHE A 178 -26.93 -11.20 11.78
N HIS A 179 -26.24 -10.06 11.87
CA HIS A 179 -26.81 -8.86 12.50
C HIS A 179 -27.02 -7.68 11.53
N ARG A 180 -26.51 -7.79 10.30
CA ARG A 180 -26.64 -6.74 9.28
C ARG A 180 -27.24 -7.28 8.00
N ARG A 181 -27.83 -6.36 7.18
CA ARG A 181 -28.53 -6.74 5.94
C ARG A 181 -27.90 -6.17 4.67
N GLU A 182 -26.84 -5.38 4.80
CA GLU A 182 -26.18 -4.68 3.70
C GLU A 182 -25.57 -5.63 2.67
N GLY A 183 -25.23 -6.86 3.10
CA GLY A 183 -24.69 -7.87 2.20
C GLY A 183 -23.21 -7.65 1.86
N CYS A 184 -22.78 -8.28 0.78
CA CYS A 184 -21.45 -8.10 0.19
C CYS A 184 -21.56 -8.15 -1.34
N GLY A 185 -20.49 -7.80 -2.04
CA GLY A 185 -20.33 -8.06 -3.46
C GLY A 185 -19.49 -9.33 -3.72
N THR A 186 -19.30 -9.68 -5.00
CA THR A 186 -18.36 -10.73 -5.42
C THR A 186 -16.94 -10.42 -4.97
N ILE A 187 -16.63 -9.14 -4.82
CA ILE A 187 -15.32 -8.63 -4.38
C ILE A 187 -14.90 -9.21 -3.02
N ALA A 188 -15.84 -9.55 -2.14
CA ALA A 188 -15.54 -10.19 -0.85
C ALA A 188 -14.81 -11.52 -1.03
N MET A 189 -15.27 -12.36 -1.97
CA MET A 189 -14.64 -13.66 -2.24
C MET A 189 -13.41 -13.49 -3.13
N ASP A 190 -13.44 -12.56 -4.10
CA ASP A 190 -12.31 -12.29 -4.99
C ASP A 190 -11.08 -11.83 -4.18
N GLU A 191 -11.24 -10.88 -3.27
CA GLU A 191 -10.16 -10.37 -2.42
C GLU A 191 -9.73 -11.39 -1.36
N ALA A 192 -10.67 -12.08 -0.71
CA ALA A 192 -10.32 -13.15 0.24
C ALA A 192 -9.50 -14.25 -0.44
N ALA A 193 -9.83 -14.60 -1.68
CA ALA A 193 -9.07 -15.56 -2.48
C ALA A 193 -7.69 -15.02 -2.84
N GLY A 194 -7.64 -13.76 -3.31
CA GLY A 194 -6.40 -13.07 -3.67
C GLY A 194 -5.41 -12.96 -2.51
N HIS A 195 -5.89 -12.86 -1.28
CA HIS A 195 -5.06 -12.83 -0.07
C HIS A 195 -4.86 -14.23 0.56
N GLY A 196 -5.32 -15.30 -0.06
CA GLY A 196 -5.10 -16.67 0.42
C GLY A 196 -5.96 -17.12 1.60
N HIS A 197 -7.04 -16.41 1.89
CA HIS A 197 -7.88 -16.65 3.07
C HIS A 197 -8.90 -17.79 2.85
N LEU A 198 -8.41 -19.02 2.64
CA LEU A 198 -9.20 -20.19 2.28
C LEU A 198 -10.41 -20.41 3.20
N GLN A 199 -10.27 -20.18 4.50
CA GLN A 199 -11.36 -20.37 5.46
C GLN A 199 -12.49 -19.36 5.24
N VAL A 200 -12.14 -18.11 4.91
CA VAL A 200 -13.10 -17.05 4.56
C VAL A 200 -13.80 -17.40 3.24
N VAL A 201 -13.03 -17.82 2.23
CA VAL A 201 -13.56 -18.24 0.91
C VAL A 201 -14.58 -19.38 1.08
N ARG A 202 -14.24 -20.43 1.85
CA ARG A 202 -15.15 -21.54 2.17
C ARG A 202 -16.41 -21.08 2.88
N TRP A 203 -16.26 -20.19 3.84
CA TRP A 203 -17.38 -19.65 4.58
C TRP A 203 -18.30 -18.82 3.69
N LEU A 204 -17.75 -17.93 2.86
CA LEU A 204 -18.50 -17.13 1.90
C LEU A 204 -19.28 -18.02 0.91
N HIS A 205 -18.64 -19.04 0.36
CA HIS A 205 -19.27 -20.01 -0.52
C HIS A 205 -20.48 -20.69 0.10
N THR A 206 -20.40 -21.04 1.39
CA THR A 206 -21.47 -21.78 2.07
C THR A 206 -22.59 -20.89 2.60
N GLN A 207 -22.29 -19.65 2.96
CA GLN A 207 -23.21 -18.76 3.66
C GLN A 207 -23.75 -17.63 2.78
N ARG A 208 -23.16 -17.39 1.60
CA ARG A 208 -23.50 -16.29 0.73
C ARG A 208 -23.81 -16.78 -0.69
N LYS A 209 -24.64 -16.02 -1.42
CA LYS A 209 -25.07 -16.35 -2.79
C LYS A 209 -24.35 -15.53 -3.87
N GLU A 210 -23.66 -14.47 -3.48
CA GLU A 210 -23.04 -13.52 -4.39
C GLU A 210 -21.94 -14.16 -5.24
N GLY A 211 -21.26 -15.16 -4.71
CA GLY A 211 -20.19 -15.86 -5.42
C GLY A 211 -18.91 -15.05 -5.56
N CYS A 212 -18.20 -15.31 -6.64
CA CYS A 212 -16.96 -14.63 -7.03
C CYS A 212 -16.96 -14.34 -8.54
N THR A 213 -15.92 -13.72 -9.03
CA THR A 213 -15.60 -13.61 -10.45
C THR A 213 -14.35 -14.43 -10.77
N SER A 214 -13.93 -14.45 -12.04
CA SER A 214 -12.62 -15.04 -12.42
C SER A 214 -11.44 -14.40 -11.67
N ASN A 215 -11.62 -13.16 -11.18
CA ASN A 215 -10.59 -12.48 -10.38
C ASN A 215 -10.22 -13.25 -9.10
N ALA A 216 -11.14 -14.03 -8.52
CA ALA A 216 -10.82 -14.87 -7.36
C ALA A 216 -9.65 -15.82 -7.66
N MET A 217 -9.72 -16.53 -8.80
CA MET A 217 -8.68 -17.47 -9.19
C MET A 217 -7.46 -16.76 -9.77
N ASP A 218 -7.65 -15.71 -10.57
CA ASP A 218 -6.57 -14.91 -11.14
C ASP A 218 -5.69 -14.29 -10.03
N ASN A 219 -6.32 -13.66 -9.03
CA ASN A 219 -5.60 -13.02 -7.91
C ASN A 219 -4.98 -14.06 -6.98
N ALA A 220 -5.67 -15.17 -6.70
CA ALA A 220 -5.09 -16.26 -5.91
C ALA A 220 -3.86 -16.85 -6.59
N ALA A 221 -3.89 -17.04 -7.90
CA ALA A 221 -2.76 -17.52 -8.68
C ALA A 221 -1.62 -16.49 -8.70
N ALA A 222 -1.94 -15.21 -8.92
CA ALA A 222 -0.99 -14.09 -8.90
C ALA A 222 -0.16 -14.00 -7.63
N ASN A 223 -0.75 -14.37 -6.49
CA ASN A 223 -0.12 -14.34 -5.18
C ASN A 223 0.34 -15.73 -4.67
N GLY A 224 0.31 -16.75 -5.54
CA GLY A 224 0.82 -18.09 -5.24
C GLY A 224 -0.03 -18.92 -4.26
N HIS A 225 -1.29 -18.56 -4.08
CA HIS A 225 -2.20 -19.27 -3.14
C HIS A 225 -2.79 -20.53 -3.78
N LEU A 226 -1.93 -21.49 -4.11
CA LEU A 226 -2.28 -22.72 -4.84
C LEU A 226 -3.45 -23.50 -4.21
N GLU A 227 -3.53 -23.57 -2.89
CA GLU A 227 -4.62 -24.29 -2.23
C GLU A 227 -5.99 -23.61 -2.41
N VAL A 228 -6.00 -22.27 -2.51
CA VAL A 228 -7.21 -21.51 -2.86
C VAL A 228 -7.58 -21.75 -4.31
N VAL A 229 -6.61 -21.71 -5.22
CA VAL A 229 -6.81 -22.01 -6.66
C VAL A 229 -7.42 -23.40 -6.85
N LYS A 230 -6.85 -24.42 -6.22
CA LYS A 230 -7.37 -25.80 -6.24
C LYS A 230 -8.79 -25.90 -5.69
N TRP A 231 -9.04 -25.19 -4.60
CA TRP A 231 -10.36 -25.19 -3.98
C TRP A 231 -11.40 -24.51 -4.87
N LEU A 232 -11.08 -23.35 -5.46
CA LEU A 232 -11.95 -22.64 -6.40
C LEU A 232 -12.27 -23.52 -7.62
N GLN A 233 -11.26 -24.14 -8.23
CA GLN A 233 -11.46 -25.08 -9.35
C GLN A 233 -12.47 -26.20 -9.03
N LYS A 234 -12.45 -26.71 -7.80
CA LYS A 234 -13.32 -27.81 -7.39
C LYS A 234 -14.77 -27.36 -7.09
N HIS A 235 -14.98 -26.13 -6.63
CA HIS A 235 -16.25 -25.71 -6.04
C HIS A 235 -16.90 -24.52 -6.73
N ARG A 236 -16.23 -23.90 -7.72
CA ARG A 236 -16.72 -22.75 -8.47
C ARG A 236 -16.60 -22.99 -9.98
N GLU A 237 -17.48 -22.36 -10.74
CA GLU A 237 -17.55 -22.51 -12.22
C GLU A 237 -16.98 -21.31 -12.97
N GLU A 238 -16.67 -20.19 -12.29
CA GLU A 238 -16.21 -18.95 -12.90
C GLU A 238 -14.85 -19.09 -13.58
N GLY A 239 -14.01 -20.01 -13.09
CA GLY A 239 -12.70 -20.28 -13.66
C GLY A 239 -11.70 -19.14 -13.44
N CYS A 240 -10.75 -19.04 -14.38
CA CYS A 240 -9.74 -17.99 -14.44
C CYS A 240 -9.61 -17.44 -15.86
N THR A 241 -8.75 -16.44 -16.03
CA THR A 241 -8.33 -15.94 -17.34
C THR A 241 -6.83 -16.24 -17.55
N PHE A 242 -6.29 -15.87 -18.73
CA PHE A 242 -4.84 -15.94 -18.97
C PHE A 242 -4.03 -15.14 -17.94
N GLN A 243 -4.66 -14.17 -17.26
CA GLN A 243 -4.02 -13.37 -16.21
C GLN A 243 -3.58 -14.21 -15.00
N ALA A 244 -4.24 -15.34 -14.73
CA ALA A 244 -3.83 -16.25 -13.67
C ALA A 244 -2.39 -16.73 -13.88
N MET A 245 -2.06 -17.16 -15.09
CA MET A 245 -0.71 -17.66 -15.40
C MET A 245 0.28 -16.50 -15.60
N ASP A 246 -0.10 -15.43 -16.30
CA ASP A 246 0.77 -14.27 -16.52
C ASP A 246 1.21 -13.63 -15.19
N ARG A 247 0.28 -13.42 -14.27
CA ARG A 247 0.59 -12.83 -12.96
C ARG A 247 1.28 -13.81 -12.01
N ALA A 248 0.93 -15.11 -12.06
CA ALA A 248 1.66 -16.14 -11.31
C ALA A 248 3.14 -16.20 -11.77
N ALA A 249 3.38 -16.02 -13.07
CA ALA A 249 4.73 -15.94 -13.62
C ALA A 249 5.48 -14.70 -13.14
N ALA A 250 4.81 -13.55 -13.11
CA ALA A 250 5.36 -12.32 -12.55
C ALA A 250 5.75 -12.46 -11.07
N GLY A 251 4.98 -13.24 -10.30
CA GLY A 251 5.27 -13.56 -8.89
C GLY A 251 6.27 -14.70 -8.68
N GLY A 252 6.70 -15.40 -9.75
CA GLY A 252 7.59 -16.55 -9.65
C GLY A 252 6.94 -17.82 -9.05
N HIS A 253 5.62 -17.92 -9.09
CA HIS A 253 4.85 -19.00 -8.46
C HIS A 253 4.80 -20.26 -9.34
N LEU A 254 5.95 -20.88 -9.58
CA LEU A 254 6.14 -21.98 -10.51
C LEU A 254 5.18 -23.16 -10.29
N GLU A 255 4.93 -23.55 -9.04
CA GLU A 255 4.02 -24.66 -8.76
C GLU A 255 2.55 -24.34 -9.11
N THR A 256 2.15 -23.08 -8.95
CA THR A 256 0.83 -22.60 -9.38
C THR A 256 0.73 -22.62 -10.92
N ILE A 257 1.77 -22.18 -11.62
CA ILE A 257 1.84 -22.20 -13.09
C ILE A 257 1.74 -23.64 -13.62
N LYS A 258 2.51 -24.58 -13.06
CA LYS A 258 2.46 -26.02 -13.42
C LYS A 258 1.06 -26.59 -13.21
N TRP A 259 0.45 -26.23 -12.10
CA TRP A 259 -0.90 -26.67 -11.81
C TRP A 259 -1.93 -26.10 -12.79
N LEU A 260 -1.86 -24.81 -13.10
CA LEU A 260 -2.71 -24.14 -14.09
C LEU A 260 -2.54 -24.79 -15.47
N GLN A 261 -1.32 -25.03 -15.91
CA GLN A 261 -1.03 -25.72 -17.18
C GLN A 261 -1.71 -27.08 -17.29
N THR A 262 -1.78 -27.83 -16.17
CA THR A 262 -2.34 -29.19 -16.18
C THR A 262 -3.87 -29.21 -16.05
N ASN A 263 -4.46 -28.20 -15.39
CA ASN A 263 -5.86 -28.24 -14.99
C ASN A 263 -6.72 -27.15 -15.68
N ARG A 264 -6.10 -26.22 -16.41
CA ARG A 264 -6.78 -25.12 -17.12
C ARG A 264 -6.30 -25.04 -18.56
N PHE A 265 -7.11 -24.42 -19.42
CA PHE A 265 -6.85 -24.30 -20.86
C PHE A 265 -6.69 -22.85 -21.34
N GLU A 266 -6.85 -21.86 -20.45
CA GLU A 266 -6.76 -20.43 -20.79
C GLU A 266 -5.37 -20.02 -21.24
N GLY A 267 -4.33 -20.74 -20.77
CA GLY A 267 -2.95 -20.48 -21.12
C GLY A 267 -2.40 -19.21 -20.52
N CYS A 268 -1.44 -18.62 -21.22
CA CYS A 268 -0.80 -17.35 -20.86
C CYS A 268 -0.57 -16.51 -22.13
N THR A 269 -0.04 -15.31 -21.95
CA THR A 269 0.47 -14.46 -23.03
C THR A 269 1.99 -14.36 -22.96
N THR A 270 2.62 -13.61 -23.88
CA THR A 270 4.05 -13.28 -23.80
C THR A 270 4.40 -12.56 -22.48
N ALA A 271 3.41 -11.88 -21.85
CA ALA A 271 3.60 -11.19 -20.57
C ALA A 271 4.03 -12.14 -19.43
N ALA A 272 3.69 -13.44 -19.52
CA ALA A 272 4.16 -14.42 -18.54
C ALA A 272 5.69 -14.48 -18.49
N MET A 273 6.34 -14.63 -19.65
CA MET A 273 7.80 -14.73 -19.72
C MET A 273 8.46 -13.36 -19.55
N ASP A 274 7.87 -12.30 -20.13
CA ASP A 274 8.38 -10.93 -19.99
C ASP A 274 8.43 -10.51 -18.51
N ASN A 275 7.34 -10.71 -17.78
CA ASN A 275 7.27 -10.34 -16.36
C ASN A 275 8.12 -11.26 -15.47
N ALA A 276 8.18 -12.56 -15.77
CA ALA A 276 9.07 -13.47 -15.05
C ALA A 276 10.54 -13.07 -15.23
N ALA A 277 10.93 -12.65 -16.43
CA ALA A 277 12.27 -12.17 -16.73
C ALA A 277 12.57 -10.84 -16.03
N ALA A 278 11.63 -9.90 -16.08
CA ALA A 278 11.72 -8.60 -15.41
C ALA A 278 11.94 -8.70 -13.89
N ASN A 279 11.38 -9.74 -13.26
CA ASN A 279 11.51 -10.01 -11.82
C ASN A 279 12.58 -11.07 -11.47
N GLY A 280 13.37 -11.53 -12.44
CA GLY A 280 14.51 -12.43 -12.21
C GLY A 280 14.16 -13.89 -11.92
N TRP A 281 12.93 -14.32 -12.22
CA TRP A 281 12.46 -15.68 -11.97
C TRP A 281 12.98 -16.69 -12.99
N LEU A 282 14.30 -16.94 -13.03
CA LEU A 282 14.97 -17.79 -14.02
C LEU A 282 14.30 -19.17 -14.18
N GLN A 283 13.91 -19.81 -13.08
CA GLN A 283 13.29 -21.14 -13.16
C GLN A 283 11.91 -21.08 -13.83
N THR A 284 11.17 -20.01 -13.61
CA THR A 284 9.88 -19.76 -14.28
C THR A 284 10.08 -19.49 -15.76
N VAL A 285 11.07 -18.65 -16.12
CA VAL A 285 11.43 -18.35 -17.52
C VAL A 285 11.82 -19.64 -18.25
N ARG A 286 12.68 -20.49 -17.67
CA ARG A 286 13.06 -21.78 -18.22
C ARG A 286 11.86 -22.68 -18.46
N TRP A 287 11.01 -22.81 -17.45
CA TRP A 287 9.84 -23.64 -17.54
C TRP A 287 8.86 -23.16 -18.63
N LEU A 288 8.61 -21.85 -18.71
CA LEU A 288 7.76 -21.25 -19.74
C LEU A 288 8.36 -21.48 -21.13
N HIS A 289 9.67 -21.33 -21.31
CA HIS A 289 10.35 -21.61 -22.57
C HIS A 289 10.16 -23.06 -23.02
N GLU A 290 10.23 -24.03 -22.10
CA GLU A 290 10.12 -25.46 -22.41
C GLU A 290 8.68 -25.94 -22.65
N HIS A 291 7.69 -25.29 -22.03
CA HIS A 291 6.31 -25.80 -21.96
C HIS A 291 5.27 -24.90 -22.63
N ARG A 292 5.64 -23.68 -23.04
CA ARG A 292 4.73 -22.72 -23.67
C ARG A 292 5.28 -22.24 -25.01
N ILE A 293 4.35 -21.99 -25.95
CA ILE A 293 4.69 -21.56 -27.30
C ILE A 293 4.60 -20.07 -27.54
N GLU A 294 3.99 -19.31 -26.59
CA GLU A 294 3.77 -17.87 -26.69
C GLU A 294 5.08 -17.08 -26.73
N GLY A 295 6.12 -17.60 -26.05
CA GLY A 295 7.42 -16.97 -26.02
C GLY A 295 7.45 -15.70 -25.15
N CYS A 296 8.30 -14.76 -25.55
CA CYS A 296 8.46 -13.45 -24.92
C CYS A 296 8.54 -12.35 -25.98
N THR A 297 8.63 -11.11 -25.51
CA THR A 297 8.98 -9.96 -26.35
C THR A 297 10.39 -9.46 -26.01
N THR A 298 10.85 -8.42 -26.69
CA THR A 298 12.11 -7.72 -26.30
C THR A 298 12.06 -7.16 -24.88
N SER A 299 10.86 -6.95 -24.32
CA SER A 299 10.68 -6.48 -22.95
C SER A 299 11.27 -7.44 -21.92
N ALA A 300 11.30 -8.75 -22.20
CA ALA A 300 11.91 -9.73 -21.29
C ALA A 300 13.38 -9.39 -21.01
N MET A 301 14.16 -9.07 -22.02
CA MET A 301 15.57 -8.72 -21.86
C MET A 301 15.76 -7.28 -21.43
N ASP A 302 14.96 -6.35 -21.93
CA ASP A 302 15.03 -4.93 -21.58
C ASP A 302 14.78 -4.71 -20.07
N GLU A 303 13.76 -5.37 -19.52
CA GLU A 303 13.41 -5.24 -18.11
C GLU A 303 14.30 -6.12 -17.20
N ALA A 304 14.74 -7.30 -17.66
CA ALA A 304 15.72 -8.10 -16.93
C ALA A 304 17.04 -7.33 -16.75
N ALA A 305 17.45 -6.56 -17.75
CA ALA A 305 18.61 -5.68 -17.68
C ALA A 305 18.43 -4.60 -16.61
N GLY A 306 17.24 -3.99 -16.54
CA GLY A 306 16.89 -3.00 -15.51
C GLY A 306 16.81 -3.57 -14.09
N GLY A 307 16.35 -4.81 -13.97
CA GLY A 307 16.31 -5.54 -12.68
C GLY A 307 17.68 -6.09 -12.24
N GLY A 308 18.71 -6.03 -13.08
CA GLY A 308 20.03 -6.62 -12.80
C GLY A 308 20.06 -8.14 -12.90
N HIS A 309 19.11 -8.75 -13.61
CA HIS A 309 18.93 -10.20 -13.69
C HIS A 309 19.78 -10.83 -14.80
N PHE A 310 21.10 -10.78 -14.62
CA PHE A 310 22.06 -11.16 -15.66
C PHE A 310 21.92 -12.62 -16.11
N GLU A 311 21.68 -13.55 -15.18
CA GLU A 311 21.48 -14.97 -15.52
C GLU A 311 20.22 -15.20 -16.40
N VAL A 312 19.17 -14.43 -16.19
CA VAL A 312 17.97 -14.45 -17.03
C VAL A 312 18.31 -13.94 -18.42
N MET A 313 19.05 -12.85 -18.53
CA MET A 313 19.51 -12.29 -19.80
C MET A 313 20.36 -13.30 -20.58
N LEU A 314 21.32 -13.96 -19.92
CA LEU A 314 22.16 -15.00 -20.56
C LEU A 314 21.30 -16.17 -21.04
N PHE A 315 20.30 -16.59 -20.28
CA PHE A 315 19.39 -17.64 -20.70
C PHE A 315 18.58 -17.21 -21.93
N LEU A 316 18.01 -16.00 -21.92
CA LEU A 316 17.23 -15.47 -23.06
C LEU A 316 18.12 -15.35 -24.31
N PHE A 317 19.33 -14.82 -24.17
CA PHE A 317 20.29 -14.72 -25.28
C PHE A 317 20.62 -16.08 -25.93
N ALA A 318 20.80 -17.09 -25.08
CA ALA A 318 21.17 -18.43 -25.56
C ALA A 318 20.00 -19.23 -26.19
N ASN A 319 18.75 -18.92 -25.79
CA ASN A 319 17.61 -19.78 -26.10
C ASN A 319 16.47 -19.07 -26.87
N ARG A 320 16.54 -17.73 -27.00
CA ARG A 320 15.49 -16.92 -27.65
C ARG A 320 16.11 -16.01 -28.74
N ASN A 321 15.28 -15.62 -29.71
CA ASN A 321 15.71 -14.80 -30.84
C ASN A 321 15.14 -13.36 -30.81
N GLU A 322 14.30 -13.02 -29.83
CA GLU A 322 13.66 -11.71 -29.72
C GLU A 322 14.67 -10.59 -29.45
N GLY A 323 15.74 -10.91 -28.70
CA GLY A 323 16.78 -9.96 -28.36
C GLY A 323 16.31 -8.88 -27.40
N CYS A 324 16.91 -7.70 -27.52
CA CYS A 324 16.59 -6.51 -26.73
C CYS A 324 16.44 -5.27 -27.59
N THR A 325 15.98 -4.19 -27.00
CA THR A 325 16.00 -2.85 -27.62
C THR A 325 17.08 -1.97 -26.94
N TRP A 326 17.21 -0.74 -27.41
CA TRP A 326 18.07 0.27 -26.78
C TRP A 326 17.72 0.48 -25.28
N ARG A 327 16.52 0.11 -24.85
CA ARG A 327 16.05 0.22 -23.45
C ARG A 327 16.84 -0.65 -22.48
N ALA A 328 17.34 -1.80 -22.94
CA ALA A 328 18.13 -2.69 -22.10
C ALA A 328 19.35 -1.98 -21.50
N ALA A 329 20.14 -1.31 -22.35
CA ALA A 329 21.33 -0.56 -21.90
C ALA A 329 20.97 0.63 -21.04
N GLU A 330 19.91 1.37 -21.38
CA GLU A 330 19.42 2.50 -20.61
C GLU A 330 18.92 2.07 -19.22
N ASN A 331 18.13 1.00 -19.13
CA ASN A 331 17.61 0.44 -17.88
C ASN A 331 18.74 -0.10 -16.98
N ALA A 332 19.71 -0.86 -17.55
CA ALA A 332 20.88 -1.34 -16.82
C ALA A 332 21.71 -0.18 -16.25
N THR A 333 21.85 0.90 -17.03
CA THR A 333 22.59 2.09 -16.59
C THR A 333 21.88 2.82 -15.45
N ARG A 334 20.56 3.00 -15.52
CA ARG A 334 19.78 3.56 -14.40
C ARG A 334 19.87 2.71 -13.13
N ALA A 335 19.98 1.39 -13.29
CA ALA A 335 20.19 0.44 -12.20
C ALA A 335 21.66 0.38 -11.72
N ARG A 336 22.57 1.15 -12.32
CA ARG A 336 24.01 1.17 -12.02
C ARG A 336 24.69 -0.20 -12.18
N ASN A 337 24.22 -1.00 -13.13
CA ASN A 337 24.77 -2.32 -13.39
C ASN A 337 25.72 -2.30 -14.58
N LEU A 338 26.96 -1.88 -14.31
CA LEU A 338 28.01 -1.76 -15.34
C LEU A 338 28.29 -3.10 -16.06
N GLU A 339 28.24 -4.22 -15.36
CA GLU A 339 28.50 -5.54 -15.96
C GLU A 339 27.51 -5.84 -17.10
N ILE A 340 26.21 -5.58 -16.87
CA ILE A 340 25.18 -5.73 -17.89
C ILE A 340 25.37 -4.72 -19.03
N VAL A 341 25.72 -3.47 -18.73
CA VAL A 341 25.98 -2.43 -19.74
C VAL A 341 27.12 -2.84 -20.66
N LEU A 342 28.24 -3.34 -20.10
CA LEU A 342 29.37 -3.85 -20.84
C LEU A 342 29.00 -5.05 -21.73
N TRP A 343 28.24 -5.97 -21.18
CA TRP A 343 27.77 -7.14 -21.90
C TRP A 343 26.87 -6.76 -23.08
N LEU A 344 25.93 -5.84 -22.88
CA LEU A 344 25.02 -5.34 -23.92
C LEU A 344 25.78 -4.62 -25.02
N HIS A 345 26.76 -3.79 -24.68
CA HIS A 345 27.62 -3.12 -25.67
C HIS A 345 28.36 -4.14 -26.56
N SER A 346 28.82 -5.26 -25.98
CA SER A 346 29.54 -6.31 -26.71
C SER A 346 28.66 -7.18 -27.60
N HIS A 347 27.42 -7.50 -27.14
CA HIS A 347 26.56 -8.49 -27.80
C HIS A 347 25.43 -7.87 -28.64
N TYR A 348 25.06 -6.61 -28.36
CA TYR A 348 24.02 -5.88 -29.09
C TYR A 348 24.49 -4.45 -29.46
N PRO A 349 25.62 -4.33 -30.22
CA PRO A 349 26.18 -3.01 -30.56
C PRO A 349 25.21 -2.14 -31.36
N ASP A 350 24.36 -2.72 -32.21
CA ASP A 350 23.36 -2.01 -33.02
C ASP A 350 22.21 -1.42 -32.16
N GLN A 351 21.99 -1.95 -30.97
CA GLN A 351 20.98 -1.48 -30.00
C GLN A 351 21.57 -0.57 -28.92
N PHE A 352 22.93 -0.40 -28.92
CA PHE A 352 23.62 0.39 -27.92
C PHE A 352 23.80 1.84 -28.35
N ASP A 353 22.89 2.72 -27.87
CA ASP A 353 22.99 4.18 -28.10
C ASP A 353 23.75 4.84 -26.96
N ARG A 354 25.03 5.16 -27.21
CA ARG A 354 25.92 5.82 -26.23
C ARG A 354 25.31 7.08 -25.63
N ASN A 355 24.67 7.93 -26.44
CA ASN A 355 24.13 9.20 -25.96
C ASN A 355 22.96 8.98 -24.99
N ARG A 356 22.11 8.00 -25.26
CA ARG A 356 21.03 7.60 -24.34
C ARG A 356 21.56 7.02 -23.04
N VAL A 357 22.59 6.18 -23.13
CA VAL A 357 23.24 5.59 -21.95
C VAL A 357 23.89 6.66 -21.08
N ILE A 358 24.59 7.64 -21.67
CA ILE A 358 25.13 8.82 -20.94
C ILE A 358 24.02 9.62 -20.29
N ALA A 359 22.90 9.86 -21.00
CA ALA A 359 21.78 10.61 -20.45
C ALA A 359 21.05 9.86 -19.32
N ALA A 360 21.11 8.54 -19.31
CA ALA A 360 20.51 7.69 -18.27
C ALA A 360 21.43 7.50 -17.05
N ALA A 361 22.75 7.69 -17.20
CA ALA A 361 23.72 7.53 -16.15
C ALA A 361 23.54 8.60 -15.06
N ASP A 362 23.59 8.17 -13.80
CA ASP A 362 23.66 9.09 -12.67
C ASP A 362 25.04 9.75 -12.64
N ARG A 363 25.09 11.05 -12.31
CA ARG A 363 26.34 11.80 -12.19
C ARG A 363 27.32 11.21 -11.17
N ASP A 364 26.80 10.48 -10.19
CA ASP A 364 27.58 9.84 -9.13
C ASP A 364 27.99 8.41 -9.48
N ASP A 365 27.61 7.88 -10.65
CA ASP A 365 28.06 6.58 -11.17
C ASP A 365 29.39 6.74 -11.92
N PHE A 366 30.45 6.91 -11.12
CA PHE A 366 31.79 7.19 -11.62
C PHE A 366 32.30 6.12 -12.61
N TYR A 367 32.10 4.85 -12.30
CA TYR A 367 32.63 3.73 -13.13
C TYR A 367 31.94 3.66 -14.49
N THR A 368 30.63 3.77 -14.54
CA THR A 368 29.90 3.78 -15.82
C THR A 368 30.26 5.01 -16.64
N MET A 369 30.38 6.18 -16.01
CA MET A 369 30.77 7.40 -16.73
C MET A 369 32.20 7.37 -17.24
N GLU A 370 33.17 6.87 -16.47
CA GLU A 370 34.56 6.72 -16.88
C GLU A 370 34.67 5.78 -18.08
N TRP A 371 34.00 4.65 -18.04
CA TRP A 371 33.96 3.72 -19.16
C TRP A 371 33.33 4.34 -20.41
N LEU A 372 32.17 5.00 -20.28
CA LEU A 372 31.52 5.67 -21.41
C LEU A 372 32.38 6.75 -22.06
N HIS A 373 33.20 7.46 -21.27
CA HIS A 373 34.16 8.43 -21.81
C HIS A 373 35.32 7.75 -22.54
N SER A 374 35.69 6.55 -22.14
CA SER A 374 36.76 5.78 -22.83
C SER A 374 36.37 5.23 -24.19
N LEU A 375 35.06 5.21 -24.52
CA LEU A 375 34.55 4.83 -25.84
C LEU A 375 34.57 5.98 -26.88
N ALA A 376 35.09 7.16 -26.53
CA ALA A 376 35.10 8.36 -27.37
C ALA A 376 36.17 8.35 -28.46
#